data_25d7e1c35208fa9a2d97d657b7713021
#
_entry.id   25d7e1c35208fa9a2d97d657b7713021
#
_cell.length_a   1.000
_cell.length_b   1.000
_cell.length_c   1.000
_cell.angle_alpha   90.00
_cell.angle_beta   90.00
_cell.angle_gamma   90.00
#
_symmetry.space_group_name_H-M   'P 1'
#
loop_
_entity.id
_entity.type
_entity.pdbx_description
1 polymer ?
#
loop_
_entity_poly.entity_id
_entity_poly.type
_entity_poly.pdbx_seq_one_letter_code
_entity_poly.pdbx_strand_id
1 'polypeptide(L)'
;MRDWENNIRKVVPYTPGEQPKNTCVIKLNTNENPYPPAPGVKEVLSNFNTDDLRLYPDPRVDKLVNAIADFYKIDSSKVFVGVGSDDVLAMIFMTFFNSKKPILFPDITYSFYDVWADMLRIPYEQLPLSDDFSIVPSDYYKANGGVVFPNPNAPTGKIMPLDEIEDIIEHNQDVIVVVDEAYVDFGGESALPLIDKYDNVIVVQTFSKSRSLAGSRVGFAMANPVLIKYLNDVKYSFNSYTMDRITIEAATAAIKDRAYFEETTAKVIKTREWTKTELKRLGFTFCDSKSNFIFAKPANVSATKLFEDLKADNIFVRHFSSPERINDYLRISIGTDEQMHTLIKFLENYSC
;
A
#
# COMPACT_ATOMS: atom_id res chain seq x y z
N MET A 1 -2.77 -6.61 40.79
CA MET A 1 -2.21 -5.95 39.61
C MET A 1 -1.17 -4.97 40.13
N ARG A 2 0.02 -4.95 39.58
CA ARG A 2 1.08 -4.03 40.01
C ARG A 2 0.83 -2.64 39.39
N ASP A 3 1.23 -1.57 40.05
CA ASP A 3 0.93 -0.19 39.59
C ASP A 3 1.43 0.11 38.16
N TRP A 4 2.59 -0.45 37.76
CA TRP A 4 3.12 -0.26 36.41
C TRP A 4 2.25 -0.90 35.31
N GLU A 5 1.47 -1.96 35.61
CA GLU A 5 0.56 -2.59 34.65
C GLU A 5 -0.56 -1.66 34.19
N ASN A 6 -0.93 -0.69 35.04
CA ASN A 6 -1.93 0.34 34.70
C ASN A 6 -1.37 1.40 33.73
N ASN A 7 -0.04 1.51 33.65
CA ASN A 7 0.66 2.50 32.81
C ASN A 7 1.12 1.92 31.45
N ILE A 8 0.81 0.65 31.15
CA ILE A 8 1.11 0.05 29.85
C ILE A 8 0.13 0.56 28.81
N ARG A 9 0.65 1.02 27.65
CA ARG A 9 -0.17 1.31 26.48
C ARG A 9 -0.73 0.00 25.90
N LYS A 10 -2.03 -0.19 26.02
CA LYS A 10 -2.73 -1.33 25.42
C LYS A 10 -3.22 -0.94 24.04
N VAL A 11 -2.86 -1.75 23.03
CA VAL A 11 -3.28 -1.58 21.63
C VAL A 11 -3.77 -2.93 21.10
N VAL A 12 -4.69 -2.88 20.14
CA VAL A 12 -5.04 -4.05 19.32
C VAL A 12 -4.12 -4.03 18.10
N PRO A 13 -3.20 -4.98 17.97
CA PRO A 13 -2.25 -4.94 16.86
C PRO A 13 -2.91 -5.35 15.54
N TYR A 14 -2.34 -4.86 14.44
CA TYR A 14 -2.66 -5.35 13.10
C TYR A 14 -2.41 -6.87 12.99
N THR A 15 -3.30 -7.57 12.29
CA THR A 15 -3.14 -9.00 12.00
C THR A 15 -2.56 -9.19 10.59
N PRO A 16 -1.27 -9.57 10.47
CA PRO A 16 -0.62 -9.78 9.19
C PRO A 16 -1.30 -10.91 8.38
N GLY A 17 -1.15 -10.85 7.05
CA GLY A 17 -1.49 -11.98 6.20
C GLY A 17 -0.62 -13.21 6.53
N GLU A 18 -1.20 -14.39 6.40
CA GLU A 18 -0.48 -15.64 6.64
C GLU A 18 0.76 -15.76 5.76
N GLN A 19 1.89 -16.16 6.37
CA GLN A 19 3.13 -16.45 5.67
C GLN A 19 3.32 -17.98 5.66
N PRO A 20 3.04 -18.66 4.53
CA PRO A 20 3.20 -20.11 4.44
C PRO A 20 4.67 -20.49 4.61
N LYS A 21 4.92 -21.53 5.42
CA LYS A 21 6.28 -22.06 5.66
C LYS A 21 6.77 -22.99 4.52
N ASN A 22 5.82 -23.58 3.79
CA ASN A 22 6.11 -24.41 2.63
C ASN A 22 6.49 -23.52 1.44
N THR A 23 7.54 -23.88 0.71
CA THR A 23 8.02 -23.15 -0.46
C THR A 23 7.32 -23.56 -1.77
N CYS A 24 6.63 -24.72 -1.77
CA CYS A 24 5.89 -25.22 -2.93
C CYS A 24 4.41 -24.75 -2.87
N VAL A 25 4.20 -23.44 -2.87
CA VAL A 25 2.86 -22.85 -2.77
C VAL A 25 2.67 -21.77 -3.84
N ILE A 26 1.41 -21.56 -4.23
CA ILE A 26 1.00 -20.40 -5.02
C ILE A 26 0.53 -19.32 -4.02
N LYS A 27 1.38 -18.30 -3.80
CA LYS A 27 1.15 -17.28 -2.79
C LYS A 27 0.52 -16.02 -3.39
N LEU A 28 -0.80 -15.88 -3.22
CA LEU A 28 -1.63 -14.80 -3.76
C LEU A 28 -2.38 -14.02 -2.66
N ASN A 29 -1.79 -13.89 -1.46
CA ASN A 29 -2.50 -13.36 -0.28
C ASN A 29 -1.98 -12.02 0.25
N THR A 30 -0.76 -11.58 -0.10
CA THR A 30 -0.13 -10.38 0.48
C THR A 30 0.25 -9.31 -0.55
N ASN A 31 -0.27 -9.41 -1.76
CA ASN A 31 -0.09 -8.43 -2.84
C ASN A 31 1.39 -8.19 -3.19
N GLU A 32 2.20 -9.23 -3.11
CA GLU A 32 3.59 -9.19 -3.56
C GLU A 32 3.63 -9.20 -5.10
N ASN A 33 4.68 -8.64 -5.67
CA ASN A 33 4.92 -8.73 -7.11
C ASN A 33 5.39 -10.15 -7.46
N PRO A 34 4.84 -10.81 -8.49
CA PRO A 34 5.27 -12.15 -8.88
C PRO A 34 6.63 -12.19 -9.60
N TYR A 35 7.13 -11.04 -10.04
CA TYR A 35 8.42 -10.93 -10.70
C TYR A 35 9.51 -10.48 -9.72
N PRO A 36 10.77 -10.90 -9.90
CA PRO A 36 11.89 -10.48 -9.07
C PRO A 36 12.12 -8.96 -9.17
N PRO A 37 12.91 -8.36 -8.25
CA PRO A 37 13.35 -6.99 -8.41
C PRO A 37 14.25 -6.80 -9.64
N ALA A 38 14.44 -5.54 -10.06
CA ALA A 38 15.25 -5.17 -11.20
C ALA A 38 16.67 -5.82 -11.14
N PRO A 39 17.24 -6.25 -12.28
CA PRO A 39 18.53 -6.97 -12.32
C PRO A 39 19.68 -6.25 -11.60
N GLY A 40 19.72 -4.92 -11.64
CA GLY A 40 20.71 -4.10 -10.93
C GLY A 40 20.68 -4.27 -9.41
N VAL A 41 19.57 -4.72 -8.83
CA VAL A 41 19.49 -5.04 -7.39
C VAL A 41 20.39 -6.24 -7.05
N LYS A 42 20.33 -7.28 -7.87
CA LYS A 42 21.20 -8.46 -7.70
C LYS A 42 22.69 -8.07 -7.81
N GLU A 43 23.03 -7.22 -8.76
CA GLU A 43 24.39 -6.74 -8.97
C GLU A 43 24.90 -5.99 -7.74
N VAL A 44 24.10 -5.06 -7.20
CA VAL A 44 24.38 -4.32 -5.97
C VAL A 44 24.64 -5.27 -4.80
N LEU A 45 23.76 -6.24 -4.57
CA LEU A 45 23.90 -7.18 -3.45
C LEU A 45 25.14 -8.07 -3.59
N SER A 46 25.47 -8.49 -4.82
CA SER A 46 26.63 -9.35 -5.06
C SER A 46 27.97 -8.63 -4.89
N ASN A 47 28.00 -7.31 -5.09
CA ASN A 47 29.21 -6.49 -5.03
C ASN A 47 29.31 -5.66 -3.74
N PHE A 48 28.37 -5.82 -2.81
CA PHE A 48 28.33 -5.03 -1.58
C PHE A 48 29.54 -5.37 -0.69
N ASN A 49 30.29 -4.36 -0.28
CA ASN A 49 31.38 -4.51 0.69
C ASN A 49 30.83 -4.65 2.11
N THR A 50 30.88 -5.84 2.68
CA THR A 50 30.37 -6.12 4.03
C THR A 50 31.09 -5.36 5.13
N ASP A 51 32.33 -4.92 4.91
CA ASP A 51 33.08 -4.12 5.90
C ASP A 51 32.41 -2.76 6.16
N ASP A 52 31.61 -2.26 5.22
CA ASP A 52 30.87 -1.00 5.36
C ASP A 52 29.70 -1.09 6.33
N LEU A 53 29.26 -2.31 6.70
CA LEU A 53 28.17 -2.51 7.68
C LEU A 53 28.54 -2.04 9.10
N ARG A 54 29.82 -1.87 9.42
CA ARG A 54 30.30 -1.29 10.68
C ARG A 54 30.03 0.21 10.82
N LEU A 55 29.65 0.88 9.73
CA LEU A 55 29.41 2.31 9.68
C LEU A 55 27.91 2.60 9.63
N TYR A 56 27.46 3.63 10.33
CA TYR A 56 26.10 4.13 10.18
C TYR A 56 25.80 4.51 8.72
N PRO A 57 24.55 4.31 8.25
CA PRO A 57 24.11 4.77 6.94
C PRO A 57 23.99 6.30 6.89
N ASP A 58 23.77 6.86 5.70
CA ASP A 58 23.37 8.24 5.53
C ASP A 58 21.98 8.49 6.16
N PRO A 59 21.85 9.34 7.18
CA PRO A 59 20.57 9.59 7.86
C PRO A 59 19.56 10.30 6.94
N ARG A 60 20.02 11.05 5.93
CA ARG A 60 19.16 11.74 4.96
C ARG A 60 18.77 10.89 3.78
N VAL A 61 19.47 9.76 3.57
CA VAL A 61 19.22 8.85 2.46
C VAL A 61 19.31 9.57 1.08
N ASP A 62 20.19 10.57 0.99
CA ASP A 62 20.28 11.50 -0.14
C ASP A 62 20.37 10.79 -1.51
N LYS A 63 21.10 9.69 -1.59
CA LYS A 63 21.24 8.92 -2.83
C LYS A 63 19.91 8.41 -3.36
N LEU A 64 19.08 7.86 -2.48
CA LEU A 64 17.76 7.35 -2.86
C LEU A 64 16.75 8.47 -3.05
N VAL A 65 16.77 9.50 -2.20
CA VAL A 65 15.93 10.70 -2.34
C VAL A 65 16.13 11.33 -3.71
N ASN A 66 17.38 11.55 -4.14
CA ASN A 66 17.69 12.10 -5.45
C ASN A 66 17.23 11.18 -6.59
N ALA A 67 17.41 9.87 -6.47
CA ALA A 67 16.97 8.93 -7.50
C ALA A 67 15.43 8.87 -7.64
N ILE A 68 14.68 9.01 -6.55
CA ILE A 68 13.22 9.15 -6.58
C ILE A 68 12.82 10.48 -7.24
N ALA A 69 13.44 11.58 -6.83
CA ALA A 69 13.18 12.90 -7.40
C ALA A 69 13.43 12.94 -8.92
N ASP A 70 14.53 12.35 -9.38
CA ASP A 70 14.87 12.22 -10.81
C ASP A 70 13.80 11.39 -11.57
N PHE A 71 13.35 10.28 -10.98
CA PHE A 71 12.34 9.41 -11.58
C PHE A 71 11.01 10.14 -11.79
N TYR A 72 10.55 10.89 -10.78
CA TYR A 72 9.29 11.63 -10.81
C TYR A 72 9.45 13.05 -11.39
N LYS A 73 10.67 13.49 -11.70
CA LYS A 73 10.99 14.84 -12.24
C LYS A 73 10.53 15.97 -11.31
N ILE A 74 10.75 15.80 -10.01
CA ILE A 74 10.45 16.79 -8.97
C ILE A 74 11.74 17.20 -8.25
N ASP A 75 11.68 18.28 -7.48
CA ASP A 75 12.80 18.68 -6.62
C ASP A 75 12.97 17.71 -5.45
N SER A 76 14.22 17.38 -5.10
CA SER A 76 14.52 16.44 -4.02
C SER A 76 14.02 16.91 -2.64
N SER A 77 13.84 18.22 -2.44
CA SER A 77 13.22 18.76 -1.23
C SER A 77 11.76 18.37 -1.03
N LYS A 78 11.10 17.84 -2.08
CA LYS A 78 9.73 17.33 -2.06
C LYS A 78 9.63 15.84 -1.72
N VAL A 79 10.74 15.15 -1.41
CA VAL A 79 10.78 13.70 -1.20
C VAL A 79 11.18 13.37 0.23
N PHE A 80 10.39 12.53 0.90
CA PHE A 80 10.68 11.91 2.19
C PHE A 80 10.78 10.40 2.02
N VAL A 81 11.78 9.74 2.64
CA VAL A 81 11.97 8.29 2.56
C VAL A 81 11.90 7.67 3.95
N GLY A 82 11.13 6.57 4.08
CA GLY A 82 10.97 5.76 5.30
C GLY A 82 11.09 4.26 5.05
N VAL A 83 11.01 3.48 6.12
CA VAL A 83 11.19 2.00 6.11
C VAL A 83 9.87 1.29 5.76
N GLY A 84 9.44 1.45 4.51
CA GLY A 84 8.14 1.05 3.99
C GLY A 84 7.10 2.16 4.11
N SER A 85 6.02 2.06 3.31
CA SER A 85 4.91 3.01 3.41
C SER A 85 4.24 3.01 4.78
N ASP A 86 4.31 1.89 5.53
CA ASP A 86 3.79 1.82 6.90
C ASP A 86 4.52 2.79 7.83
N ASP A 87 5.86 2.86 7.74
CA ASP A 87 6.68 3.81 8.50
C ASP A 87 6.38 5.25 8.07
N VAL A 88 6.30 5.50 6.76
CA VAL A 88 5.96 6.82 6.20
C VAL A 88 4.60 7.30 6.69
N LEU A 89 3.57 6.45 6.63
CA LEU A 89 2.22 6.77 7.10
C LEU A 89 2.20 6.98 8.61
N ALA A 90 2.87 6.12 9.40
CA ALA A 90 2.98 6.31 10.84
C ALA A 90 3.64 7.64 11.20
N MET A 91 4.70 8.05 10.47
CA MET A 91 5.34 9.36 10.63
C MET A 91 4.36 10.51 10.28
N ILE A 92 3.55 10.35 9.21
CA ILE A 92 2.52 11.33 8.85
C ILE A 92 1.47 11.47 9.97
N PHE A 93 0.98 10.35 10.52
CA PHE A 93 0.02 10.35 11.63
C PHE A 93 0.60 11.06 12.86
N MET A 94 1.85 10.78 13.23
CA MET A 94 2.53 11.43 14.35
C MET A 94 2.75 12.92 14.11
N THR A 95 3.02 13.32 12.87
CA THR A 95 3.41 14.70 12.54
C THR A 95 2.19 15.61 12.42
N PHE A 96 1.14 15.19 11.72
CA PHE A 96 0.09 16.09 11.24
C PHE A 96 -1.27 15.89 11.90
N PHE A 97 -1.58 14.72 12.46
CA PHE A 97 -2.92 14.44 12.98
C PHE A 97 -3.00 14.64 14.50
N ASN A 98 -2.65 15.84 14.95
CA ASN A 98 -2.56 16.19 16.38
C ASN A 98 -3.72 17.07 16.88
N SER A 99 -4.78 17.24 16.08
CA SER A 99 -5.93 18.03 16.47
C SER A 99 -6.90 17.23 17.35
N LYS A 100 -7.87 17.92 17.97
CA LYS A 100 -8.96 17.26 18.70
C LYS A 100 -10.11 16.82 17.79
N LYS A 101 -10.09 17.23 16.51
CA LYS A 101 -11.08 16.82 15.52
C LYS A 101 -10.71 15.45 14.96
N PRO A 102 -11.69 14.61 14.59
CA PRO A 102 -11.40 13.30 14.01
C PRO A 102 -10.75 13.41 12.64
N ILE A 103 -9.79 12.53 12.35
CA ILE A 103 -9.36 12.30 10.96
C ILE A 103 -10.39 11.43 10.26
N LEU A 104 -10.48 11.55 8.94
CA LEU A 104 -11.46 10.85 8.11
C LEU A 104 -10.77 9.84 7.20
N PHE A 105 -11.29 8.62 7.13
CA PHE A 105 -10.86 7.60 6.18
C PHE A 105 -11.99 6.59 5.89
N PRO A 106 -11.92 5.81 4.79
CA PRO A 106 -12.99 4.86 4.46
C PRO A 106 -13.11 3.73 5.49
N ASP A 107 -14.32 3.19 5.67
CA ASP A 107 -14.62 2.06 6.58
C ASP A 107 -14.02 0.73 6.11
N ILE A 108 -13.96 0.52 4.79
CA ILE A 108 -13.34 -0.64 4.16
C ILE A 108 -12.11 -0.18 3.40
N THR A 109 -10.97 -0.18 4.08
CA THR A 109 -9.72 0.37 3.58
C THR A 109 -8.50 -0.36 4.16
N TYR A 110 -7.32 0.26 4.08
CA TYR A 110 -6.09 -0.27 4.67
C TYR A 110 -6.20 -0.29 6.20
N SER A 111 -6.21 -1.49 6.75
CA SER A 111 -6.51 -1.76 8.16
C SER A 111 -5.38 -1.40 9.15
N PHE A 112 -4.48 -0.49 8.79
CA PHE A 112 -3.52 0.12 9.70
C PHE A 112 -3.92 1.53 10.12
N TYR A 113 -4.83 2.19 9.42
CA TYR A 113 -5.19 3.57 9.75
C TYR A 113 -5.81 3.70 11.13
N ASP A 114 -6.76 2.83 11.48
CA ASP A 114 -7.36 2.75 12.81
C ASP A 114 -6.35 2.30 13.87
N VAL A 115 -5.45 1.35 13.55
CA VAL A 115 -4.39 0.89 14.47
C VAL A 115 -3.45 2.03 14.85
N TRP A 116 -3.01 2.85 13.89
CA TRP A 116 -2.18 4.02 14.20
C TRP A 116 -2.96 5.10 14.93
N ALA A 117 -4.21 5.35 14.55
CA ALA A 117 -5.05 6.32 15.23
C ALA A 117 -5.26 5.94 16.71
N ASP A 118 -5.59 4.68 17.00
CA ASP A 118 -5.71 4.16 18.36
C ASP A 118 -4.40 4.22 19.14
N MET A 119 -3.31 3.78 18.52
CA MET A 119 -1.98 3.77 19.15
C MET A 119 -1.54 5.19 19.53
N LEU A 120 -1.82 6.17 18.68
CA LEU A 120 -1.45 7.57 18.88
C LEU A 120 -2.52 8.40 19.60
N ARG A 121 -3.71 7.81 19.87
CA ARG A 121 -4.88 8.47 20.48
C ARG A 121 -5.40 9.62 19.63
N ILE A 122 -5.38 9.45 18.32
CA ILE A 122 -5.95 10.37 17.34
C ILE A 122 -7.43 10.01 17.20
N PRO A 123 -8.36 10.95 17.39
CA PRO A 123 -9.76 10.69 17.11
C PRO A 123 -9.96 10.46 15.60
N TYR A 124 -10.82 9.53 15.24
CA TYR A 124 -11.10 9.23 13.84
C TYR A 124 -12.57 8.91 13.59
N GLU A 125 -12.97 9.03 12.36
CA GLU A 125 -14.27 8.61 11.84
C GLU A 125 -14.08 7.83 10.57
N GLN A 126 -14.66 6.63 10.51
CA GLN A 126 -14.69 5.77 9.34
C GLN A 126 -15.92 6.11 8.50
N LEU A 127 -15.71 6.48 7.24
CA LEU A 127 -16.76 6.87 6.32
C LEU A 127 -17.17 5.67 5.44
N PRO A 128 -18.47 5.37 5.33
CA PRO A 128 -18.91 4.21 4.57
C PRO A 128 -18.60 4.38 3.08
N LEU A 129 -18.04 3.35 2.46
CA LEU A 129 -18.02 3.27 1.00
C LEU A 129 -19.44 3.10 0.47
N SER A 130 -19.71 3.63 -0.72
CA SER A 130 -20.97 3.41 -1.45
C SER A 130 -21.22 1.92 -1.72
N ASP A 131 -22.43 1.55 -2.17
CA ASP A 131 -22.80 0.15 -2.42
C ASP A 131 -21.86 -0.57 -3.39
N ASP A 132 -21.27 0.15 -4.34
CA ASP A 132 -20.31 -0.37 -5.31
C ASP A 132 -18.86 -0.24 -4.84
N PHE A 133 -18.63 0.05 -3.55
CA PHE A 133 -17.32 0.24 -2.91
C PHE A 133 -16.52 1.47 -3.40
N SER A 134 -17.18 2.49 -3.93
CA SER A 134 -16.52 3.78 -4.23
C SER A 134 -16.43 4.65 -2.97
N ILE A 135 -15.36 5.45 -2.90
CA ILE A 135 -15.28 6.57 -1.96
C ILE A 135 -16.24 7.66 -2.46
N VAL A 136 -16.99 8.28 -1.54
CA VAL A 136 -17.94 9.36 -1.84
C VAL A 136 -17.30 10.69 -1.43
N PRO A 137 -16.85 11.55 -2.36
CA PRO A 137 -16.10 12.76 -2.04
C PRO A 137 -16.82 13.69 -1.05
N SER A 138 -18.14 13.88 -1.21
CA SER A 138 -18.94 14.75 -0.34
C SER A 138 -18.95 14.39 1.14
N ASP A 139 -18.67 13.12 1.48
CA ASP A 139 -18.61 12.68 2.88
C ASP A 139 -17.39 13.27 3.62
N TYR A 140 -16.38 13.75 2.87
CA TYR A 140 -15.14 14.34 3.36
C TYR A 140 -15.20 15.87 3.54
N TYR A 141 -16.30 16.54 3.20
CA TYR A 141 -16.40 18.02 3.25
C TYR A 141 -16.68 18.59 4.64
N LYS A 142 -16.94 17.75 5.63
CA LYS A 142 -17.19 18.17 7.00
C LYS A 142 -15.89 18.54 7.73
N ALA A 143 -16.04 19.35 8.81
CA ALA A 143 -14.93 19.77 9.64
C ALA A 143 -14.22 18.55 10.28
N ASN A 144 -12.93 18.40 10.04
CA ASN A 144 -12.13 17.25 10.46
C ASN A 144 -10.72 17.65 10.89
N GLY A 145 -9.91 16.68 11.29
CA GLY A 145 -8.53 16.83 11.74
C GLY A 145 -7.49 16.38 10.70
N GLY A 146 -7.93 15.91 9.53
CA GLY A 146 -7.12 15.39 8.43
C GLY A 146 -7.87 14.32 7.66
N VAL A 147 -7.45 14.05 6.44
CA VAL A 147 -8.04 13.06 5.56
C VAL A 147 -6.97 12.09 5.08
N VAL A 148 -7.27 10.79 5.06
CA VAL A 148 -6.39 9.78 4.47
C VAL A 148 -7.20 8.71 3.74
N PHE A 149 -6.85 8.40 2.50
CA PHE A 149 -7.45 7.33 1.73
C PHE A 149 -6.46 6.74 0.73
N PRO A 150 -6.58 5.41 0.42
CA PRO A 150 -5.77 4.80 -0.61
C PRO A 150 -6.37 5.02 -2.00
N ASN A 151 -5.53 5.23 -3.00
CA ASN A 151 -5.95 5.27 -4.39
C ASN A 151 -4.92 4.57 -5.30
N PRO A 152 -5.19 3.36 -5.80
CA PRO A 152 -6.38 2.50 -5.63
C PRO A 152 -6.62 2.05 -4.18
N ASN A 153 -7.91 1.96 -3.78
CA ASN A 153 -8.27 1.49 -2.45
C ASN A 153 -7.96 0.00 -2.25
N ALA A 154 -7.51 -0.40 -1.09
CA ALA A 154 -7.35 -1.79 -0.68
C ALA A 154 -8.33 -2.10 0.46
N PRO A 155 -9.15 -3.16 0.38
CA PRO A 155 -9.01 -4.34 -0.49
C PRO A 155 -9.76 -4.29 -1.83
N THR A 156 -10.49 -3.22 -2.16
CA THR A 156 -11.43 -3.20 -3.29
C THR A 156 -10.75 -3.10 -4.66
N GLY A 157 -9.57 -2.47 -4.72
CA GLY A 157 -8.84 -2.20 -5.96
C GLY A 157 -9.42 -1.06 -6.80
N LYS A 158 -10.50 -0.42 -6.34
CA LYS A 158 -11.13 0.72 -7.06
C LYS A 158 -10.27 1.96 -7.00
N ILE A 159 -10.34 2.74 -8.06
CA ILE A 159 -9.76 4.08 -8.12
C ILE A 159 -10.85 5.15 -7.97
N MET A 160 -10.44 6.29 -7.45
CA MET A 160 -11.15 7.56 -7.53
C MET A 160 -10.45 8.42 -8.60
N PRO A 161 -11.18 9.04 -9.54
CA PRO A 161 -10.61 9.94 -10.53
C PRO A 161 -9.87 11.11 -9.89
N LEU A 162 -8.92 11.70 -10.62
CA LEU A 162 -8.06 12.77 -10.08
C LEU A 162 -8.85 14.04 -9.74
N ASP A 163 -9.87 14.37 -10.51
CA ASP A 163 -10.78 15.49 -10.26
C ASP A 163 -11.61 15.31 -8.97
N GLU A 164 -12.03 14.10 -8.64
CA GLU A 164 -12.69 13.79 -7.37
C GLU A 164 -11.72 13.86 -6.18
N ILE A 165 -10.45 13.45 -6.37
CA ILE A 165 -9.39 13.65 -5.37
C ILE A 165 -9.16 15.13 -5.12
N GLU A 166 -9.07 15.92 -6.19
CA GLU A 166 -8.88 17.35 -6.15
C GLU A 166 -10.05 18.04 -5.42
N ASP A 167 -11.28 17.63 -5.68
CA ASP A 167 -12.47 18.13 -5.02
C ASP A 167 -12.43 17.89 -3.49
N ILE A 168 -11.99 16.71 -3.04
CA ILE A 168 -11.75 16.48 -1.60
C ILE A 168 -10.71 17.45 -1.04
N ILE A 169 -9.61 17.67 -1.77
CA ILE A 169 -8.54 18.58 -1.34
C ILE A 169 -9.05 20.01 -1.22
N GLU A 170 -9.83 20.50 -2.20
CA GLU A 170 -10.40 21.84 -2.22
C GLU A 170 -11.32 22.11 -1.03
N HIS A 171 -12.05 21.13 -0.56
CA HIS A 171 -12.90 21.22 0.63
C HIS A 171 -12.17 21.04 1.97
N ASN A 172 -10.86 20.73 1.94
CA ASN A 172 -10.06 20.40 3.12
C ASN A 172 -8.75 21.20 3.22
N GLN A 173 -8.69 22.45 2.72
CA GLN A 173 -7.46 23.24 2.65
C GLN A 173 -6.80 23.57 4.00
N ASP A 174 -7.56 23.51 5.10
CA ASP A 174 -7.06 23.80 6.46
C ASP A 174 -6.49 22.56 7.18
N VAL A 175 -6.49 21.40 6.55
CA VAL A 175 -6.00 20.13 7.11
C VAL A 175 -5.17 19.37 6.08
N ILE A 176 -4.37 18.42 6.53
CA ILE A 176 -3.57 17.57 5.62
C ILE A 176 -4.46 16.49 4.98
N VAL A 177 -4.32 16.36 3.65
CA VAL A 177 -4.92 15.28 2.85
C VAL A 177 -3.83 14.34 2.37
N VAL A 178 -3.94 13.06 2.74
CA VAL A 178 -2.99 12.00 2.37
C VAL A 178 -3.61 11.08 1.35
N VAL A 179 -2.97 10.95 0.19
CA VAL A 179 -3.32 9.99 -0.85
C VAL A 179 -2.31 8.85 -0.79
N ASP A 180 -2.75 7.67 -0.31
CA ASP A 180 -1.91 6.47 -0.25
C ASP A 180 -1.97 5.73 -1.59
N GLU A 181 -0.90 5.86 -2.35
CA GLU A 181 -0.76 5.33 -3.70
C GLU A 181 0.06 4.03 -3.76
N ALA A 182 -0.06 3.17 -2.77
CA ALA A 182 0.69 1.91 -2.73
C ALA A 182 0.50 1.03 -3.99
N TYR A 183 -0.58 1.22 -4.74
CA TYR A 183 -0.94 0.41 -5.92
C TYR A 183 -1.10 1.21 -7.21
N VAL A 184 -0.83 2.50 -7.22
CA VAL A 184 -1.10 3.41 -8.35
C VAL A 184 -0.44 2.96 -9.66
N ASP A 185 0.75 2.37 -9.59
CA ASP A 185 1.52 1.92 -10.75
C ASP A 185 0.83 0.85 -11.60
N PHE A 186 -0.22 0.20 -11.09
CA PHE A 186 -0.94 -0.85 -11.80
C PHE A 186 -2.15 -0.37 -12.61
N GLY A 187 -2.21 0.92 -12.94
CA GLY A 187 -3.21 1.52 -13.81
C GLY A 187 -4.05 2.60 -13.16
N GLY A 188 -3.62 3.13 -12.00
CA GLY A 188 -4.14 4.36 -11.43
C GLY A 188 -3.50 5.60 -12.06
N GLU A 189 -4.12 6.75 -11.81
CA GLU A 189 -3.54 8.07 -12.07
C GLU A 189 -3.07 8.67 -10.75
N SER A 190 -1.82 9.16 -10.71
CA SER A 190 -1.23 9.68 -9.48
C SER A 190 -1.70 11.10 -9.17
N ALA A 191 -1.98 11.36 -7.90
CA ALA A 191 -2.22 12.70 -7.37
C ALA A 191 -0.95 13.56 -7.25
N LEU A 192 0.20 13.05 -7.69
CA LEU A 192 1.47 13.79 -7.63
C LEU A 192 1.40 15.23 -8.22
N PRO A 193 0.73 15.48 -9.34
CA PRO A 193 0.62 16.86 -9.85
C PRO A 193 -0.06 17.84 -8.87
N LEU A 194 -0.88 17.36 -7.95
CA LEU A 194 -1.61 18.18 -7.00
C LEU A 194 -0.73 18.76 -5.89
N ILE A 195 0.45 18.17 -5.62
CA ILE A 195 1.38 18.74 -4.60
C ILE A 195 2.00 20.07 -5.02
N ASP A 196 1.93 20.43 -6.31
CA ASP A 196 2.37 21.73 -6.82
C ASP A 196 1.24 22.77 -6.81
N LYS A 197 -0.01 22.31 -6.71
CA LYS A 197 -1.20 23.16 -6.69
C LYS A 197 -1.67 23.44 -5.26
N TYR A 198 -1.48 22.47 -4.33
CA TYR A 198 -1.98 22.54 -2.96
C TYR A 198 -0.88 22.26 -1.94
N ASP A 199 -0.77 23.11 -0.93
CA ASP A 199 0.28 23.03 0.09
C ASP A 199 0.04 21.93 1.14
N ASN A 200 -1.16 21.36 1.21
CA ASN A 200 -1.63 20.44 2.23
C ASN A 200 -1.77 18.98 1.76
N VAL A 201 -1.22 18.65 0.58
CA VAL A 201 -1.32 17.30 0.00
C VAL A 201 -0.03 16.51 0.23
N ILE A 202 -0.18 15.25 0.63
CA ILE A 202 0.92 14.28 0.73
C ILE A 202 0.54 13.04 -0.08
N VAL A 203 1.37 12.68 -1.04
CA VAL A 203 1.26 11.43 -1.83
C VAL A 203 2.25 10.42 -1.27
N VAL A 204 1.78 9.23 -0.89
CA VAL A 204 2.61 8.14 -0.34
C VAL A 204 2.69 6.99 -1.31
N GLN A 205 3.91 6.50 -1.58
CA GLN A 205 4.13 5.34 -2.44
C GLN A 205 5.11 4.34 -1.81
N THR A 206 5.26 3.17 -2.42
CA THR A 206 6.07 2.07 -1.87
C THR A 206 6.83 1.31 -2.95
N PHE A 207 7.98 0.77 -2.59
CA PHE A 207 8.73 -0.20 -3.41
C PHE A 207 8.22 -1.63 -3.23
N SER A 208 7.33 -1.87 -2.26
CA SER A 208 6.87 -3.22 -1.90
C SER A 208 6.05 -3.91 -2.99
N LYS A 209 5.45 -3.14 -3.92
CA LYS A 209 4.51 -3.66 -4.91
C LYS A 209 5.11 -3.67 -6.31
N SER A 210 5.08 -2.57 -7.02
CA SER A 210 5.52 -2.47 -8.40
C SER A 210 7.02 -2.71 -8.59
N ARG A 211 7.84 -2.42 -7.58
CA ARG A 211 9.30 -2.56 -7.65
C ARG A 211 9.85 -3.83 -6.99
N SER A 212 8.97 -4.75 -6.57
CA SER A 212 9.33 -6.09 -6.06
C SER A 212 10.26 -6.09 -4.83
N LEU A 213 10.25 -5.04 -4.02
CA LEU A 213 11.13 -4.88 -2.86
C LEU A 213 10.36 -4.90 -1.52
N ALA A 214 9.30 -5.71 -1.41
CA ALA A 214 8.54 -5.86 -0.17
C ALA A 214 9.43 -6.26 1.02
N GLY A 215 10.41 -7.14 0.79
CA GLY A 215 11.37 -7.59 1.80
C GLY A 215 12.40 -6.54 2.22
N SER A 216 12.66 -5.55 1.38
CA SER A 216 13.64 -4.47 1.66
C SER A 216 13.04 -3.29 2.42
N ARG A 217 11.72 -3.25 2.59
CA ARG A 217 11.05 -2.20 3.36
C ARG A 217 11.42 -0.77 2.92
N VAL A 218 10.95 -0.34 1.76
CA VAL A 218 11.15 1.02 1.27
C VAL A 218 9.80 1.66 0.92
N GLY A 219 9.52 2.82 1.50
CA GLY A 219 8.41 3.68 1.17
C GLY A 219 8.84 5.14 1.11
N PHE A 220 8.05 5.97 0.48
CA PHE A 220 8.35 7.39 0.38
C PHE A 220 7.08 8.23 0.31
N ALA A 221 7.20 9.50 0.69
CA ALA A 221 6.19 10.51 0.50
C ALA A 221 6.70 11.61 -0.41
N MET A 222 5.79 12.20 -1.17
CA MET A 222 6.02 13.38 -1.99
C MET A 222 5.03 14.47 -1.60
N ALA A 223 5.52 15.68 -1.30
CA ALA A 223 4.72 16.79 -0.83
C ALA A 223 5.45 18.14 -0.98
N ASN A 224 4.77 19.21 -0.60
CA ASN A 224 5.42 20.53 -0.43
C ASN A 224 6.65 20.42 0.49
N PRO A 225 7.77 21.10 0.20
CA PRO A 225 9.00 21.05 1.00
C PRO A 225 8.81 21.38 2.48
N VAL A 226 7.83 22.21 2.82
CA VAL A 226 7.52 22.53 4.22
C VAL A 226 7.01 21.30 4.97
N LEU A 227 6.14 20.49 4.35
CA LEU A 227 5.63 19.24 4.92
C LEU A 227 6.75 18.19 5.06
N ILE A 228 7.60 18.08 4.04
CA ILE A 228 8.76 17.18 4.05
C ILE A 228 9.74 17.54 5.18
N LYS A 229 9.93 18.84 5.44
CA LYS A 229 10.76 19.30 6.57
C LYS A 229 10.20 18.79 7.90
N TYR A 230 8.89 18.93 8.14
CA TYR A 230 8.27 18.48 9.40
C TYR A 230 8.32 16.95 9.55
N LEU A 231 8.16 16.19 8.47
CA LEU A 231 8.34 14.73 8.50
C LEU A 231 9.78 14.35 8.90
N ASN A 232 10.78 15.05 8.34
CA ASN A 232 12.18 14.83 8.71
C ASN A 232 12.45 15.22 10.16
N ASP A 233 11.89 16.32 10.67
CA ASP A 233 12.04 16.74 12.07
C ASP A 233 11.54 15.63 13.03
N VAL A 234 10.38 15.02 12.74
CA VAL A 234 9.84 13.89 13.52
C VAL A 234 10.68 12.64 13.35
N LYS A 235 11.07 12.26 12.11
CA LYS A 235 11.96 11.13 11.85
C LYS A 235 13.25 11.21 12.66
N TYR A 236 13.94 12.35 12.62
CA TYR A 236 15.20 12.53 13.33
C TYR A 236 15.03 12.56 14.85
N SER A 237 13.85 12.89 15.33
CA SER A 237 13.52 12.85 16.76
C SER A 237 13.12 11.46 17.25
N PHE A 238 12.61 10.61 16.36
CA PHE A 238 12.16 9.25 16.65
C PHE A 238 13.25 8.20 16.40
N ASN A 239 13.79 8.14 15.17
CA ASN A 239 14.89 7.26 14.77
C ASN A 239 15.60 7.84 13.54
N SER A 240 16.79 8.41 13.74
CA SER A 240 17.50 9.13 12.67
C SER A 240 18.19 8.23 11.64
N TYR A 241 18.50 6.97 11.96
CA TYR A 241 19.22 6.03 11.08
C TYR A 241 18.36 4.83 10.73
N THR A 242 17.18 5.08 10.14
CA THR A 242 16.17 4.04 9.94
C THR A 242 16.50 3.04 8.84
N MET A 243 17.12 3.48 7.74
CA MET A 243 17.35 2.65 6.57
C MET A 243 18.82 2.21 6.46
N ASP A 244 19.05 0.92 6.29
CA ASP A 244 20.38 0.36 6.17
C ASP A 244 21.03 0.64 4.79
N ARG A 245 22.36 0.49 4.73
CA ARG A 245 23.15 0.78 3.54
C ARG A 245 22.79 -0.09 2.35
N ILE A 246 22.53 -1.38 2.58
CA ILE A 246 22.20 -2.33 1.51
C ILE A 246 20.87 -1.95 0.87
N THR A 247 19.89 -1.62 1.70
CA THR A 247 18.56 -1.19 1.25
C THR A 247 18.62 0.09 0.43
N ILE A 248 19.42 1.09 0.84
CA ILE A 248 19.61 2.33 0.09
C ILE A 248 20.15 2.05 -1.30
N GLU A 249 21.17 1.21 -1.43
CA GLU A 249 21.79 0.86 -2.70
C GLU A 249 20.83 0.05 -3.59
N ALA A 250 20.18 -0.97 -3.03
CA ALA A 250 19.23 -1.82 -3.73
C ALA A 250 18.02 -1.04 -4.27
N ALA A 251 17.42 -0.18 -3.44
CA ALA A 251 16.30 0.65 -3.85
C ALA A 251 16.71 1.69 -4.91
N THR A 252 17.91 2.26 -4.79
CA THR A 252 18.46 3.18 -5.79
C THR A 252 18.64 2.48 -7.14
N ALA A 253 19.14 1.24 -7.16
CA ALA A 253 19.25 0.47 -8.39
C ALA A 253 17.87 0.15 -8.99
N ALA A 254 16.91 -0.22 -8.16
CA ALA A 254 15.56 -0.56 -8.60
C ALA A 254 14.81 0.63 -9.22
N ILE A 255 14.89 1.84 -8.62
CA ILE A 255 14.18 3.01 -9.16
C ILE A 255 14.77 3.52 -10.47
N LYS A 256 16.06 3.32 -10.69
CA LYS A 256 16.75 3.73 -11.91
C LYS A 256 16.41 2.87 -13.13
N ASP A 257 16.00 1.62 -12.94
CA ASP A 257 15.61 0.72 -14.03
C ASP A 257 14.14 0.91 -14.42
N ARG A 258 13.87 2.02 -15.10
CA ARG A 258 12.53 2.36 -15.60
C ARG A 258 11.99 1.31 -16.57
N ALA A 259 12.83 0.80 -17.46
CA ALA A 259 12.40 -0.16 -18.48
C ALA A 259 11.89 -1.47 -17.86
N TYR A 260 12.62 -2.01 -16.89
CA TYR A 260 12.20 -3.20 -16.15
C TYR A 260 10.92 -2.98 -15.34
N PHE A 261 10.82 -1.83 -14.68
CA PHE A 261 9.62 -1.43 -13.95
C PHE A 261 8.38 -1.39 -14.87
N GLU A 262 8.48 -0.73 -16.02
CA GLU A 262 7.39 -0.62 -16.98
C GLU A 262 7.02 -1.99 -17.58
N GLU A 263 7.99 -2.83 -17.90
CA GLU A 263 7.78 -4.19 -18.41
C GLU A 263 7.02 -5.06 -17.40
N THR A 264 7.51 -5.14 -16.16
CA THR A 264 6.91 -6.02 -15.15
C THR A 264 5.54 -5.54 -14.71
N THR A 265 5.32 -4.23 -14.59
CA THR A 265 4.02 -3.63 -14.29
C THR A 265 3.02 -3.94 -15.40
N ALA A 266 3.41 -3.79 -16.67
CA ALA A 266 2.56 -4.14 -17.82
C ALA A 266 2.18 -5.63 -17.85
N LYS A 267 3.11 -6.53 -17.49
CA LYS A 267 2.81 -7.96 -17.34
C LYS A 267 1.74 -8.21 -16.29
N VAL A 268 1.88 -7.63 -15.10
CA VAL A 268 0.89 -7.77 -14.01
C VAL A 268 -0.48 -7.25 -14.46
N ILE A 269 -0.53 -6.09 -15.11
CA ILE A 269 -1.78 -5.52 -15.65
C ILE A 269 -2.42 -6.47 -16.64
N LYS A 270 -1.65 -6.99 -17.60
CA LYS A 270 -2.16 -7.93 -18.63
C LYS A 270 -2.74 -9.20 -17.98
N THR A 271 -1.99 -9.80 -17.06
CA THR A 271 -2.43 -11.01 -16.33
C THR A 271 -3.69 -10.72 -15.50
N ARG A 272 -3.80 -9.55 -14.86
CA ARG A 272 -5.00 -9.13 -14.14
C ARG A 272 -6.22 -9.05 -15.06
N GLU A 273 -6.10 -8.39 -16.20
CA GLU A 273 -7.24 -8.23 -17.11
C GLU A 273 -7.70 -9.58 -17.69
N TRP A 274 -6.77 -10.48 -18.00
CA TRP A 274 -7.09 -11.86 -18.36
C TRP A 274 -7.81 -12.58 -17.20
N THR A 275 -7.28 -12.49 -15.99
CA THR A 275 -7.87 -13.12 -14.79
C THR A 275 -9.28 -12.61 -14.52
N LYS A 276 -9.54 -11.30 -14.69
CA LYS A 276 -10.89 -10.73 -14.58
C LYS A 276 -11.86 -11.34 -15.58
N THR A 277 -11.42 -11.57 -16.83
CA THR A 277 -12.22 -12.21 -17.87
C THR A 277 -12.59 -13.64 -17.47
N GLU A 278 -11.63 -14.41 -16.97
CA GLU A 278 -11.86 -15.79 -16.54
C GLU A 278 -12.75 -15.87 -15.28
N LEU A 279 -12.50 -15.02 -14.28
CA LEU A 279 -13.36 -14.96 -13.08
C LEU A 279 -14.82 -14.62 -13.46
N LYS A 280 -15.02 -13.69 -14.39
CA LYS A 280 -16.36 -13.37 -14.90
C LYS A 280 -17.01 -14.57 -15.59
N ARG A 281 -16.26 -15.32 -16.41
CA ARG A 281 -16.72 -16.56 -17.05
C ARG A 281 -17.16 -17.60 -16.02
N LEU A 282 -16.47 -17.67 -14.87
CA LEU A 282 -16.77 -18.57 -13.75
C LEU A 282 -17.86 -18.04 -12.81
N GLY A 283 -18.52 -16.93 -13.14
CA GLY A 283 -19.64 -16.38 -12.37
C GLY A 283 -19.23 -15.49 -11.18
N PHE A 284 -17.96 -15.17 -11.01
CA PHE A 284 -17.53 -14.24 -9.94
C PHE A 284 -17.97 -12.81 -10.24
N THR A 285 -18.32 -12.09 -9.18
CA THR A 285 -18.49 -10.63 -9.21
C THR A 285 -17.32 -9.95 -8.54
N PHE A 286 -16.87 -8.81 -9.05
CA PHE A 286 -15.71 -8.07 -8.50
C PHE A 286 -15.75 -6.60 -8.92
N CYS A 287 -15.06 -5.76 -8.14
CA CYS A 287 -14.79 -4.37 -8.52
C CYS A 287 -13.80 -4.32 -9.69
N ASP A 288 -13.91 -3.29 -10.55
CA ASP A 288 -12.89 -3.05 -11.60
C ASP A 288 -11.58 -2.60 -10.96
N SER A 289 -10.75 -3.58 -10.63
CA SER A 289 -9.47 -3.33 -9.96
C SER A 289 -8.46 -2.67 -10.89
N LYS A 290 -7.76 -1.65 -10.35
CA LYS A 290 -6.58 -1.01 -10.93
C LYS A 290 -5.32 -1.20 -10.05
N SER A 291 -5.32 -2.29 -9.26
CA SER A 291 -4.20 -2.70 -8.41
C SER A 291 -3.58 -4.03 -8.87
N ASN A 292 -2.64 -4.58 -8.11
CA ASN A 292 -2.07 -5.92 -8.37
C ASN A 292 -2.86 -7.05 -7.68
N PHE A 293 -4.14 -6.85 -7.45
CA PHE A 293 -5.06 -7.86 -6.91
C PHE A 293 -6.48 -7.65 -7.43
N ILE A 294 -7.33 -8.64 -7.26
CA ILE A 294 -8.77 -8.59 -7.56
C ILE A 294 -9.51 -8.90 -6.26
N PHE A 295 -10.55 -8.12 -5.96
CA PHE A 295 -11.46 -8.33 -4.85
C PHE A 295 -12.73 -8.95 -5.37
N ALA A 296 -12.87 -10.29 -5.24
CA ALA A 296 -13.85 -11.10 -5.95
C ALA A 296 -14.74 -11.88 -5.00
N LYS A 297 -16.03 -11.92 -5.33
CA LYS A 297 -17.05 -12.72 -4.65
C LYS A 297 -17.45 -13.90 -5.55
N PRO A 298 -17.31 -15.16 -5.08
CA PRO A 298 -17.78 -16.33 -5.81
C PRO A 298 -19.31 -16.39 -5.85
N ALA A 299 -19.89 -16.99 -6.92
CA ALA A 299 -21.33 -17.11 -7.07
C ALA A 299 -21.93 -18.34 -6.38
N ASN A 300 -21.26 -19.50 -6.50
CA ASN A 300 -21.83 -20.81 -6.19
C ASN A 300 -21.32 -21.44 -4.89
N VAL A 301 -20.37 -20.81 -4.21
CA VAL A 301 -19.74 -21.27 -2.99
C VAL A 301 -19.47 -20.10 -2.06
N SER A 302 -19.49 -20.30 -0.73
CA SER A 302 -19.10 -19.23 0.19
C SER A 302 -17.60 -18.93 0.07
N ALA A 303 -17.22 -17.65 0.25
CA ALA A 303 -15.83 -17.25 0.23
C ALA A 303 -14.99 -17.99 1.29
N THR A 304 -15.56 -18.24 2.47
CA THR A 304 -14.90 -19.01 3.54
C THR A 304 -14.54 -20.42 3.09
N LYS A 305 -15.52 -21.15 2.49
CA LYS A 305 -15.26 -22.51 2.00
C LYS A 305 -14.22 -22.53 0.89
N LEU A 306 -14.37 -21.64 -0.09
CA LEU A 306 -13.42 -21.54 -1.20
C LEU A 306 -12.01 -21.19 -0.72
N PHE A 307 -11.89 -20.30 0.27
CA PHE A 307 -10.62 -19.99 0.92
C PHE A 307 -9.95 -21.21 1.54
N GLU A 308 -10.73 -22.03 2.29
CA GLU A 308 -10.22 -23.25 2.92
C GLU A 308 -9.77 -24.30 1.90
N ASP A 309 -10.56 -24.49 0.85
CA ASP A 309 -10.26 -25.46 -0.21
C ASP A 309 -9.03 -25.05 -1.04
N LEU A 310 -8.92 -23.76 -1.40
CA LEU A 310 -7.71 -23.22 -2.05
C LEU A 310 -6.47 -23.43 -1.19
N LYS A 311 -6.58 -23.15 0.10
CA LYS A 311 -5.48 -23.34 1.05
C LYS A 311 -5.08 -24.81 1.16
N ALA A 312 -6.04 -25.74 1.16
CA ALA A 312 -5.78 -27.18 1.17
C ALA A 312 -5.00 -27.64 -0.07
N ASP A 313 -5.21 -26.97 -1.22
CA ASP A 313 -4.48 -27.20 -2.48
C ASP A 313 -3.22 -26.32 -2.63
N ASN A 314 -2.71 -25.78 -1.53
CA ASN A 314 -1.53 -24.90 -1.50
C ASN A 314 -1.65 -23.60 -2.31
N ILE A 315 -2.87 -23.09 -2.53
CA ILE A 315 -3.14 -21.79 -3.15
C ILE A 315 -3.60 -20.81 -2.05
N PHE A 316 -2.79 -19.83 -1.74
CA PHE A 316 -3.05 -18.88 -0.65
C PHE A 316 -3.61 -17.57 -1.18
N VAL A 317 -4.86 -17.27 -0.84
CA VAL A 317 -5.53 -15.98 -1.09
C VAL A 317 -5.84 -15.30 0.24
N ARG A 318 -6.42 -14.10 0.24
CA ARG A 318 -6.82 -13.40 1.46
C ARG A 318 -8.35 -13.40 1.59
N HIS A 319 -8.84 -13.84 2.75
CA HIS A 319 -10.22 -13.74 3.17
C HIS A 319 -10.34 -12.73 4.33
N PHE A 320 -11.47 -12.02 4.40
CA PHE A 320 -11.78 -11.06 5.46
C PHE A 320 -13.07 -11.51 6.14
N SER A 321 -12.99 -11.92 7.41
CA SER A 321 -14.16 -12.31 8.19
C SER A 321 -14.96 -11.12 8.74
N SER A 322 -14.40 -9.92 8.66
CA SER A 322 -14.98 -8.66 9.16
C SER A 322 -14.51 -7.50 8.28
N PRO A 323 -15.33 -6.46 8.08
CA PRO A 323 -16.76 -6.38 8.41
C PRO A 323 -17.64 -7.34 7.58
N GLU A 324 -18.88 -7.57 8.01
CA GLU A 324 -19.82 -8.50 7.35
C GLU A 324 -20.00 -8.21 5.85
N ARG A 325 -19.99 -6.93 5.48
CA ARG A 325 -20.15 -6.47 4.09
C ARG A 325 -19.11 -7.07 3.12
N ILE A 326 -17.96 -7.51 3.61
CA ILE A 326 -16.87 -8.07 2.78
C ILE A 326 -16.54 -9.53 3.08
N ASN A 327 -17.27 -10.18 3.98
CA ASN A 327 -16.99 -11.57 4.36
C ASN A 327 -17.23 -12.59 3.24
N ASP A 328 -18.00 -12.20 2.21
CA ASP A 328 -18.26 -13.00 1.01
C ASP A 328 -17.22 -12.79 -0.11
N TYR A 329 -16.15 -12.04 0.16
CA TYR A 329 -15.14 -11.72 -0.83
C TYR A 329 -13.78 -12.34 -0.51
N LEU A 330 -13.03 -12.64 -1.57
CA LEU A 330 -11.62 -12.98 -1.52
C LEU A 330 -10.81 -11.89 -2.21
N ARG A 331 -9.67 -11.50 -1.60
CA ARG A 331 -8.67 -10.68 -2.30
C ARG A 331 -7.60 -11.61 -2.85
N ILE A 332 -7.48 -11.63 -4.15
CA ILE A 332 -6.59 -12.50 -4.93
C ILE A 332 -5.50 -11.65 -5.53
N SER A 333 -4.25 -11.77 -5.05
CA SER A 333 -3.10 -11.11 -5.68
C SER A 333 -2.86 -11.66 -7.08
N ILE A 334 -2.34 -10.83 -7.98
CA ILE A 334 -1.97 -11.28 -9.33
C ILE A 334 -0.59 -11.92 -9.27
N GLY A 335 -0.54 -13.20 -9.61
CA GLY A 335 0.66 -14.00 -9.77
C GLY A 335 1.24 -13.93 -11.19
N THR A 336 2.15 -14.84 -11.51
CA THR A 336 2.58 -15.07 -12.89
C THR A 336 1.44 -15.66 -13.73
N ASP A 337 1.54 -15.60 -15.04
CA ASP A 337 0.56 -16.22 -15.94
C ASP A 337 0.30 -17.69 -15.57
N GLU A 338 1.38 -18.47 -15.30
CA GLU A 338 1.29 -19.87 -14.90
C GLU A 338 0.52 -20.05 -13.58
N GLN A 339 0.81 -19.22 -12.57
CA GLN A 339 0.14 -19.28 -11.28
C GLN A 339 -1.36 -18.96 -11.42
N MET A 340 -1.69 -17.95 -12.23
CA MET A 340 -3.09 -17.57 -12.43
C MET A 340 -3.84 -18.60 -13.28
N HIS A 341 -3.21 -19.24 -14.26
CA HIS A 341 -3.83 -20.37 -14.98
C HIS A 341 -4.11 -21.56 -14.05
N THR A 342 -3.21 -21.85 -13.12
CA THR A 342 -3.41 -22.91 -12.11
C THR A 342 -4.59 -22.57 -11.20
N LEU A 343 -4.68 -21.32 -10.73
CA LEU A 343 -5.82 -20.85 -9.94
C LEU A 343 -7.14 -21.02 -10.72
N ILE A 344 -7.21 -20.55 -11.98
CA ILE A 344 -8.43 -20.64 -12.78
C ILE A 344 -8.83 -22.09 -13.00
N LYS A 345 -7.88 -22.98 -13.32
CA LYS A 345 -8.16 -24.41 -13.45
C LYS A 345 -8.72 -25.03 -12.17
N PHE A 346 -8.23 -24.62 -10.99
CA PHE A 346 -8.80 -25.05 -9.72
C PHE A 346 -10.24 -24.56 -9.57
N LEU A 347 -10.50 -23.29 -9.88
CA LEU A 347 -11.83 -22.68 -9.76
C LEU A 347 -12.87 -23.27 -10.70
N GLU A 348 -12.47 -23.83 -11.84
CA GLU A 348 -13.37 -24.52 -12.78
C GLU A 348 -14.09 -25.70 -12.13
N ASN A 349 -13.50 -26.35 -11.12
CA ASN A 349 -14.13 -27.44 -10.39
C ASN A 349 -15.34 -26.98 -9.52
N TYR A 350 -15.53 -25.68 -9.31
CA TYR A 350 -16.63 -25.07 -8.55
C TYR A 350 -17.71 -24.44 -9.43
N SER A 351 -17.52 -24.44 -10.73
CA SER A 351 -18.43 -23.78 -11.69
C SER A 351 -19.47 -24.74 -12.26
N CYS A 352 -19.44 -26.01 -11.83
CA CYS A 352 -20.36 -27.07 -12.29
C CYS A 352 -21.55 -27.24 -11.36
#